data_2a5eaabad721ac4c75204fff9061c436
#
_entry.id   2a5eaabad721ac4c75204fff9061c436
#
_cell.length_a   1.000
_cell.length_b   1.000
_cell.length_c   1.000
_cell.angle_alpha   90.00
_cell.angle_beta   90.00
_cell.angle_gamma   90.00
#
_symmetry.space_group_name_H-M   'P 1'
#
loop_
_entity.id
_entity.type
_entity.pdbx_description
1 polymer ?
#
loop_
_entity_poly.entity_id
_entity_poly.type
_entity_poly.pdbx_seq_one_letter_code
_entity_poly.pdbx_strand_id
1 'polypeptide(L)'
;MGDEDSRPLLEGGAEISLRDVLVGLGCRLLRLPFRVRKPPPFPASPRAILILKPCCVGDVLLSTPLVAALRRAYPHLRLDYAVGPWSRPLLETNPHLDGLVGCGRVGSGRYSWSDYRALVQRLRAGNYEACFVLDRSPLISLLPYLAGIPHRVGLDSGGRGFSLTVPVPVNMKHEAELYLDTAQAVGIEVERPALEFYPRPQQRERAHLLLDKAHPLVAIHPAGGRNPGMYLPAKRWPPERFAVVADRVIESLRGTVVLLGGPGDEAVAAAVKERMRNEPLDLTGRLTWGETGAVLEKCDLCLGNDTGAMHLAVAVGTPVVAIFGPSDPRIYGPYDDRSVALWKGSESLPPLRQVKPEDTSIEAVTVEEAWEAVQRVLTKQSNPLY
;
A
#
# COMPACT_ATOMS: atom_id res chain seq x y z
N MET A 1 -18.37 -35.42 22.10
CA MET A 1 -17.60 -34.36 22.76
C MET A 1 -16.17 -34.57 22.31
N GLY A 2 -15.83 -33.95 21.21
CA GLY A 2 -14.55 -34.12 20.54
C GLY A 2 -13.65 -32.95 20.89
N ASP A 3 -12.40 -33.28 21.04
CA ASP A 3 -11.24 -32.46 21.34
C ASP A 3 -11.17 -31.24 20.43
N GLU A 4 -11.37 -30.02 20.94
CA GLU A 4 -11.09 -28.77 20.26
C GLU A 4 -9.59 -28.46 20.31
N ASP A 5 -9.01 -28.79 19.27
CA ASP A 5 -7.84 -28.38 18.50
C ASP A 5 -7.06 -27.17 19.08
N SER A 6 -6.05 -27.43 19.87
CA SER A 6 -5.06 -26.45 20.34
C SER A 6 -4.12 -26.06 19.22
N ARG A 7 -4.52 -25.07 18.40
CA ARG A 7 -3.69 -24.50 17.34
C ARG A 7 -2.75 -23.42 17.92
N PRO A 8 -1.46 -23.42 17.59
CA PRO A 8 -0.57 -22.36 18.04
C PRO A 8 -0.92 -21.03 17.38
N LEU A 9 -1.07 -19.99 18.19
CA LEU A 9 -1.25 -18.61 17.73
C LEU A 9 0.13 -18.00 17.41
N LEU A 10 0.22 -17.21 16.33
CA LEU A 10 1.31 -16.24 16.17
C LEU A 10 1.09 -15.12 17.18
N GLU A 11 2.16 -14.53 17.71
CA GLU A 11 2.08 -13.29 18.46
C GLU A 11 1.36 -12.24 17.61
N GLY A 12 0.09 -11.97 17.96
CA GLY A 12 -0.83 -11.14 17.18
C GLY A 12 -2.22 -11.74 16.91
N GLY A 13 -2.54 -12.91 17.46
CA GLY A 13 -3.93 -13.42 17.53
C GLY A 13 -4.56 -14.00 16.26
N ALA A 14 -3.83 -14.10 15.15
CA ALA A 14 -4.34 -14.70 13.92
C ALA A 14 -4.20 -16.24 13.93
N GLU A 15 -5.29 -16.96 13.64
CA GLU A 15 -5.25 -18.42 13.44
C GLU A 15 -4.34 -18.78 12.25
N ILE A 16 -3.31 -19.59 12.52
CA ILE A 16 -2.40 -20.08 11.48
C ILE A 16 -3.04 -21.30 10.82
N SER A 17 -3.24 -21.28 9.52
CA SER A 17 -3.68 -22.47 8.80
C SER A 17 -2.57 -23.55 8.85
N LEU A 18 -2.96 -24.83 8.91
CA LEU A 18 -2.02 -25.97 8.83
C LEU A 18 -1.12 -25.86 7.60
N ARG A 19 -1.64 -25.35 6.50
CA ARG A 19 -0.89 -25.07 5.27
C ARG A 19 0.22 -24.04 5.51
N ASP A 20 -0.04 -22.97 6.25
CA ASP A 20 0.97 -21.94 6.55
C ASP A 20 2.07 -22.47 7.45
N VAL A 21 1.73 -23.31 8.42
CA VAL A 21 2.70 -24.02 9.29
C VAL A 21 3.60 -24.93 8.45
N LEU A 22 3.01 -25.77 7.56
CA LEU A 22 3.75 -26.68 6.70
C LEU A 22 4.66 -25.93 5.70
N VAL A 23 4.17 -24.86 5.10
CA VAL A 23 4.98 -24.00 4.21
C VAL A 23 6.11 -23.37 5.00
N GLY A 24 5.86 -22.85 6.20
CA GLY A 24 6.88 -22.26 7.05
C GLY A 24 7.95 -23.26 7.47
N LEU A 25 7.55 -24.49 7.85
CA LEU A 25 8.49 -25.57 8.20
C LEU A 25 9.34 -25.97 6.98
N GLY A 26 8.72 -26.16 5.82
CA GLY A 26 9.43 -26.46 4.57
C GLY A 26 10.44 -25.36 4.19
N CYS A 27 10.05 -24.09 4.33
CA CYS A 27 10.95 -22.95 4.09
C CYS A 27 12.11 -22.91 5.09
N ARG A 28 11.90 -23.27 6.37
CA ARG A 28 12.97 -23.34 7.39
C ARG A 28 13.98 -24.43 7.04
N LEU A 29 13.53 -25.58 6.56
CA LEU A 29 14.41 -26.65 6.07
C LEU A 29 15.20 -26.21 4.83
N LEU A 30 14.54 -25.57 3.88
CA LEU A 30 15.17 -25.01 2.68
C LEU A 30 16.21 -23.94 2.99
N ARG A 31 16.19 -23.35 4.18
CA ARG A 31 17.18 -22.34 4.60
C ARG A 31 18.56 -22.93 4.91
N LEU A 32 18.66 -24.23 5.25
CA LEU A 32 19.92 -24.86 5.63
C LEU A 32 21.06 -24.64 4.63
N PRO A 33 20.88 -24.90 3.32
CA PRO A 33 21.94 -24.66 2.34
C PRO A 33 22.39 -23.21 2.22
N PHE A 34 21.48 -22.24 2.51
CA PHE A 34 21.81 -20.81 2.45
C PHE A 34 22.57 -20.29 3.69
N ARG A 35 22.57 -21.07 4.80
CA ARG A 35 23.32 -20.74 6.02
C ARG A 35 24.78 -21.20 5.98
N VAL A 36 25.15 -22.09 5.09
CA VAL A 36 26.51 -22.67 5.01
C VAL A 36 27.56 -21.62 4.65
N ARG A 37 27.20 -20.62 3.85
CA ARG A 37 28.11 -19.51 3.50
C ARG A 37 27.62 -18.23 4.17
N LYS A 38 28.43 -17.67 5.08
CA LYS A 38 28.16 -16.31 5.58
C LYS A 38 28.18 -15.34 4.40
N PRO A 39 27.16 -14.52 4.23
CA PRO A 39 27.20 -13.48 3.20
C PRO A 39 28.35 -12.51 3.52
N PRO A 40 28.95 -11.90 2.51
CA PRO A 40 29.89 -10.79 2.74
C PRO A 40 29.18 -9.65 3.47
N PRO A 41 29.92 -8.76 4.15
CA PRO A 41 29.32 -7.56 4.76
C PRO A 41 28.60 -6.73 3.68
N PHE A 42 27.51 -6.06 4.07
CA PHE A 42 26.80 -5.18 3.15
C PHE A 42 27.75 -4.08 2.65
N PRO A 43 27.78 -3.76 1.34
CA PRO A 43 28.75 -2.81 0.80
C PRO A 43 28.51 -1.41 1.35
N ALA A 44 29.57 -0.73 1.78
CA ALA A 44 29.51 0.64 2.29
C ALA A 44 29.10 1.67 1.21
N SER A 45 29.41 1.37 -0.06
CA SER A 45 29.06 2.22 -1.21
C SER A 45 28.60 1.33 -2.39
N PRO A 46 27.36 0.84 -2.32
CA PRO A 46 26.82 0.00 -3.38
C PRO A 46 26.63 0.81 -4.67
N ARG A 47 26.94 0.20 -5.82
CA ARG A 47 26.79 0.85 -7.14
C ARG A 47 25.40 0.67 -7.72
N ALA A 48 24.73 -0.45 -7.43
CA ALA A 48 23.41 -0.75 -7.95
C ALA A 48 22.58 -1.55 -6.94
N ILE A 49 21.43 -1.02 -6.56
CA ILE A 49 20.44 -1.65 -5.68
C ILE A 49 19.12 -1.82 -6.42
N LEU A 50 18.46 -2.94 -6.18
CA LEU A 50 17.11 -3.21 -6.63
C LEU A 50 16.15 -3.24 -5.44
N ILE A 51 14.99 -2.59 -5.56
CA ILE A 51 13.85 -2.84 -4.69
C ILE A 51 12.89 -3.77 -5.42
N LEU A 52 12.39 -4.81 -4.77
CA LEU A 52 11.50 -5.80 -5.36
C LEU A 52 10.17 -5.86 -4.62
N LYS A 53 9.12 -5.26 -5.20
CA LYS A 53 7.73 -5.33 -4.74
C LYS A 53 6.80 -5.36 -5.95
N PRO A 54 6.42 -6.57 -6.44
CA PRO A 54 5.68 -6.74 -7.70
C PRO A 54 4.25 -6.19 -7.66
N CYS A 55 3.59 -6.17 -6.51
CA CYS A 55 2.20 -5.76 -6.28
C CYS A 55 2.10 -5.18 -4.85
N CYS A 56 1.15 -4.47 -4.45
CA CYS A 56 -0.04 -3.86 -4.97
C CYS A 56 0.09 -2.32 -4.84
N VAL A 57 -0.91 -1.53 -5.29
CA VAL A 57 -0.83 -0.06 -5.30
C VAL A 57 -0.47 0.53 -3.93
N GLY A 58 -1.22 0.15 -2.88
CA GLY A 58 -0.96 0.62 -1.52
C GLY A 58 0.44 0.26 -1.02
N ASP A 59 0.83 -1.02 -1.16
CA ASP A 59 2.16 -1.49 -0.70
C ASP A 59 3.32 -0.81 -1.44
N VAL A 60 3.14 -0.50 -2.74
CA VAL A 60 4.16 0.21 -3.53
C VAL A 60 4.30 1.65 -3.02
N LEU A 61 3.19 2.34 -2.71
CA LEU A 61 3.23 3.67 -2.10
C LEU A 61 3.85 3.63 -0.69
N LEU A 62 3.47 2.64 0.14
CA LEU A 62 4.05 2.43 1.47
C LEU A 62 5.55 2.12 1.44
N SER A 63 6.10 1.73 0.29
CA SER A 63 7.55 1.51 0.13
C SER A 63 8.34 2.75 -0.29
N THR A 64 7.69 3.86 -0.64
CA THR A 64 8.39 5.09 -1.08
C THR A 64 9.27 5.72 0.00
N PRO A 65 8.97 5.63 1.31
CA PRO A 65 9.91 6.02 2.37
C PRO A 65 11.26 5.27 2.29
N LEU A 66 11.24 3.97 1.97
CA LEU A 66 12.48 3.21 1.78
C LEU A 66 13.25 3.69 0.54
N VAL A 67 12.55 4.01 -0.56
CA VAL A 67 13.18 4.58 -1.76
C VAL A 67 13.91 5.87 -1.42
N ALA A 68 13.25 6.80 -0.73
CA ALA A 68 13.84 8.06 -0.29
C ALA A 68 15.03 7.86 0.67
N ALA A 69 14.90 6.92 1.63
CA ALA A 69 15.96 6.61 2.58
C ALA A 69 17.22 6.06 1.88
N LEU A 70 17.05 5.13 0.93
CA LEU A 70 18.17 4.57 0.14
C LEU A 70 18.83 5.63 -0.73
N ARG A 71 18.06 6.52 -1.37
CA ARG A 71 18.62 7.62 -2.17
C ARG A 71 19.39 8.62 -1.30
N ARG A 72 18.88 8.95 -0.09
CA ARG A 72 19.57 9.82 0.86
C ARG A 72 20.90 9.22 1.32
N ALA A 73 20.89 7.92 1.67
CA ALA A 73 22.08 7.21 2.13
C ALA A 73 23.14 7.07 1.02
N TYR A 74 22.70 6.90 -0.22
CA TYR A 74 23.58 6.66 -1.38
C TYR A 74 23.20 7.57 -2.56
N PRO A 75 23.62 8.85 -2.59
CA PRO A 75 23.20 9.82 -3.63
C PRO A 75 23.55 9.41 -5.06
N HIS A 76 24.64 8.67 -5.25
CA HIS A 76 25.17 8.26 -6.58
C HIS A 76 24.81 6.81 -6.95
N LEU A 77 24.01 6.15 -6.15
CA LEU A 77 23.55 4.80 -6.37
C LEU A 77 22.66 4.72 -7.62
N ARG A 78 22.83 3.67 -8.44
CA ARG A 78 21.77 3.28 -9.34
C ARG A 78 20.71 2.51 -8.55
N LEU A 79 19.54 3.12 -8.36
CA LEU A 79 18.42 2.58 -7.61
C LEU A 79 17.27 2.26 -8.56
N ASP A 80 17.08 0.97 -8.83
CA ASP A 80 16.00 0.48 -9.67
C ASP A 80 14.91 -0.18 -8.82
N TYR A 81 13.68 -0.17 -9.36
CA TYR A 81 12.53 -0.78 -8.71
C TYR A 81 11.85 -1.81 -9.61
N ALA A 82 11.74 -3.06 -9.15
CA ALA A 82 11.04 -4.12 -9.84
C ALA A 82 9.56 -4.15 -9.44
N VAL A 83 8.68 -3.80 -10.37
CA VAL A 83 7.24 -3.59 -10.15
C VAL A 83 6.41 -4.21 -11.28
N GLY A 84 5.20 -4.67 -10.94
CA GLY A 84 4.22 -5.15 -11.91
C GLY A 84 3.51 -4.02 -12.65
N PRO A 85 2.84 -4.30 -13.78
CA PRO A 85 2.21 -3.29 -14.63
C PRO A 85 1.10 -2.51 -13.92
N TRP A 86 0.41 -3.15 -12.96
CA TRP A 86 -0.68 -2.54 -12.19
C TRP A 86 -0.24 -1.33 -11.34
N SER A 87 0.94 -1.43 -10.71
CA SER A 87 1.46 -0.41 -9.81
C SER A 87 2.58 0.43 -10.41
N ARG A 88 3.07 0.08 -11.60
CA ARG A 88 4.15 0.79 -12.29
C ARG A 88 3.91 2.31 -12.43
N PRO A 89 2.69 2.79 -12.80
CA PRO A 89 2.43 4.22 -12.98
C PRO A 89 2.69 5.06 -11.72
N LEU A 90 2.69 4.45 -10.52
CA LEU A 90 2.94 5.16 -9.27
C LEU A 90 4.40 5.56 -9.06
N LEU A 91 5.32 4.92 -9.79
CA LEU A 91 6.77 5.11 -9.63
C LEU A 91 7.42 5.80 -10.83
N GLU A 92 6.72 5.95 -11.95
CA GLU A 92 7.30 6.48 -13.21
C GLU A 92 7.87 7.90 -13.10
N THR A 93 7.40 8.65 -12.14
CA THR A 93 7.80 10.04 -11.91
C THR A 93 8.58 10.23 -10.62
N ASN A 94 8.91 9.15 -9.91
CA ASN A 94 9.65 9.24 -8.66
C ASN A 94 11.12 9.64 -8.95
N PRO A 95 11.58 10.82 -8.48
CA PRO A 95 12.90 11.36 -8.80
C PRO A 95 14.06 10.60 -8.12
N HIS A 96 13.74 9.74 -7.16
CA HIS A 96 14.72 8.94 -6.44
C HIS A 96 15.09 7.64 -7.15
N LEU A 97 14.34 7.24 -8.20
CA LEU A 97 14.57 6.02 -8.96
C LEU A 97 15.25 6.33 -10.30
N ASP A 98 16.23 5.50 -10.67
CA ASP A 98 16.92 5.56 -11.96
C ASP A 98 16.23 4.69 -13.01
N GLY A 99 15.54 3.61 -12.60
CA GLY A 99 14.87 2.72 -13.53
C GLY A 99 13.76 1.87 -12.91
N LEU A 100 12.86 1.40 -13.78
CA LEU A 100 11.79 0.48 -13.41
C LEU A 100 11.93 -0.83 -14.18
N VAL A 101 12.08 -1.93 -13.45
CA VAL A 101 12.13 -3.29 -14.01
C VAL A 101 10.72 -3.89 -13.99
N GLY A 102 10.21 -4.27 -15.16
CA GLY A 102 8.88 -4.87 -15.25
C GLY A 102 8.86 -6.30 -14.71
N CYS A 103 8.04 -6.58 -13.71
CA CYS A 103 7.82 -7.94 -13.18
C CYS A 103 6.93 -8.80 -14.08
N GLY A 104 6.29 -8.22 -15.10
CA GLY A 104 5.31 -8.92 -15.92
C GLY A 104 4.13 -9.40 -15.06
N ARG A 105 3.77 -10.67 -15.18
CA ARG A 105 2.68 -11.29 -14.41
C ARG A 105 3.10 -11.78 -13.03
N VAL A 106 4.41 -11.81 -12.73
CA VAL A 106 4.92 -12.32 -11.45
C VAL A 106 4.49 -11.39 -10.30
N GLY A 107 3.86 -11.98 -9.28
CA GLY A 107 3.32 -11.23 -8.15
C GLY A 107 1.90 -10.66 -8.36
N SER A 108 1.35 -10.70 -9.58
CA SER A 108 0.02 -10.18 -9.90
C SER A 108 -1.05 -11.28 -10.11
N GLY A 109 -1.00 -12.35 -9.30
CA GLY A 109 -1.90 -13.48 -9.41
C GLY A 109 -1.23 -14.70 -10.06
N ARG A 110 -1.89 -15.32 -11.05
CA ARG A 110 -1.36 -16.50 -11.72
C ARG A 110 -0.29 -16.13 -12.75
N TYR A 111 0.87 -16.77 -12.67
CA TYR A 111 1.97 -16.66 -13.61
C TYR A 111 2.58 -18.03 -13.92
N SER A 112 3.21 -18.15 -15.09
CA SER A 112 3.88 -19.36 -15.55
C SER A 112 5.35 -19.42 -15.10
N TRP A 113 5.95 -20.60 -15.21
CA TRP A 113 7.39 -20.73 -15.01
C TRP A 113 8.22 -19.98 -16.05
N SER A 114 7.67 -19.75 -17.26
CA SER A 114 8.32 -18.91 -18.28
C SER A 114 8.34 -17.43 -17.86
N ASP A 115 7.23 -16.91 -17.29
CA ASP A 115 7.18 -15.56 -16.72
C ASP A 115 8.23 -15.38 -15.60
N TYR A 116 8.32 -16.38 -14.73
CA TYR A 116 9.26 -16.38 -13.62
C TYR A 116 10.72 -16.38 -14.10
N ARG A 117 11.08 -17.27 -15.05
CA ARG A 117 12.43 -17.33 -15.66
C ARG A 117 12.78 -16.05 -16.40
N ALA A 118 11.83 -15.46 -17.13
CA ALA A 118 12.03 -14.20 -17.83
C ALA A 118 12.32 -13.06 -16.85
N LEU A 119 11.67 -13.04 -15.68
CA LEU A 119 11.98 -12.07 -14.63
C LEU A 119 13.38 -12.31 -14.07
N VAL A 120 13.75 -13.55 -13.73
CA VAL A 120 15.12 -13.87 -13.27
C VAL A 120 16.19 -13.37 -14.25
N GLN A 121 15.97 -13.55 -15.55
CA GLN A 121 16.90 -13.06 -16.58
C GLN A 121 17.00 -11.53 -16.60
N ARG A 122 15.87 -10.82 -16.48
CA ARG A 122 15.86 -9.34 -16.38
C ARG A 122 16.61 -8.85 -15.16
N LEU A 123 16.37 -9.46 -14.00
CA LEU A 123 17.06 -9.10 -12.76
C LEU A 123 18.56 -9.37 -12.85
N ARG A 124 18.97 -10.49 -13.46
CA ARG A 124 20.38 -10.83 -13.67
C ARG A 124 21.08 -9.82 -14.58
N ALA A 125 20.43 -9.41 -15.66
CA ALA A 125 20.98 -8.41 -16.58
C ALA A 125 21.23 -7.05 -15.93
N GLY A 126 20.54 -6.74 -14.83
CA GLY A 126 20.71 -5.50 -14.08
C GLY A 126 22.01 -5.41 -13.28
N ASN A 127 22.73 -6.53 -13.05
CA ASN A 127 24.00 -6.58 -12.29
C ASN A 127 23.92 -5.86 -10.94
N TYR A 128 22.88 -6.13 -10.15
CA TYR A 128 22.67 -5.53 -8.84
C TYR A 128 23.59 -6.12 -7.78
N GLU A 129 24.13 -5.30 -6.91
CA GLU A 129 24.92 -5.71 -5.74
C GLU A 129 24.02 -6.07 -4.55
N ALA A 130 22.85 -5.43 -4.43
CA ALA A 130 21.87 -5.74 -3.41
C ALA A 130 20.43 -5.70 -3.93
N CYS A 131 19.54 -6.45 -3.27
CA CYS A 131 18.11 -6.42 -3.51
C CYS A 131 17.35 -6.34 -2.19
N PHE A 132 16.45 -5.37 -2.07
CA PHE A 132 15.49 -5.24 -0.98
C PHE A 132 14.17 -5.92 -1.40
N VAL A 133 13.83 -7.02 -0.74
CA VAL A 133 12.65 -7.84 -1.05
C VAL A 133 11.53 -7.49 -0.08
N LEU A 134 10.54 -6.74 -0.55
CA LEU A 134 9.42 -6.24 0.25
C LEU A 134 8.16 -7.11 0.11
N ASP A 135 8.35 -8.38 -0.17
CA ASP A 135 7.28 -9.35 -0.37
C ASP A 135 7.46 -10.55 0.58
N ARG A 136 6.33 -11.13 1.01
CA ARG A 136 6.34 -12.27 1.94
C ARG A 136 6.26 -13.63 1.25
N SER A 137 6.22 -13.66 -0.09
CA SER A 137 6.18 -14.89 -0.88
C SER A 137 7.56 -15.55 -0.94
N PRO A 138 7.67 -16.86 -0.63
CA PRO A 138 8.94 -17.58 -0.74
C PRO A 138 9.47 -17.63 -2.18
N LEU A 139 8.59 -17.64 -3.19
CA LEU A 139 8.99 -17.60 -4.59
C LEU A 139 9.54 -16.23 -5.00
N ILE A 140 8.98 -15.15 -4.46
CA ILE A 140 9.51 -13.79 -4.72
C ILE A 140 10.85 -13.62 -4.02
N SER A 141 11.01 -14.09 -2.77
CA SER A 141 12.29 -14.02 -2.07
C SER A 141 13.41 -14.80 -2.76
N LEU A 142 13.08 -15.84 -3.52
CA LEU A 142 14.05 -16.67 -4.26
C LEU A 142 14.57 -16.00 -5.54
N LEU A 143 13.82 -15.07 -6.14
CA LEU A 143 14.18 -14.40 -7.39
C LEU A 143 15.58 -13.79 -7.39
N PRO A 144 15.98 -12.95 -6.42
CA PRO A 144 17.29 -12.32 -6.44
C PRO A 144 18.44 -13.34 -6.24
N TYR A 145 18.21 -14.45 -5.52
CA TYR A 145 19.19 -15.53 -5.47
C TYR A 145 19.40 -16.17 -6.83
N LEU A 146 18.34 -16.52 -7.53
CA LEU A 146 18.41 -17.10 -8.88
C LEU A 146 19.00 -16.11 -9.89
N ALA A 147 18.82 -14.81 -9.68
CA ALA A 147 19.44 -13.75 -10.48
C ALA A 147 20.94 -13.57 -10.17
N GLY A 148 21.47 -14.18 -9.10
CA GLY A 148 22.88 -14.08 -8.71
C GLY A 148 23.20 -12.83 -7.87
N ILE A 149 22.20 -12.17 -7.29
CA ILE A 149 22.38 -10.96 -6.46
C ILE A 149 22.95 -11.39 -5.10
N PRO A 150 24.14 -10.89 -4.70
CA PRO A 150 24.83 -11.37 -3.51
C PRO A 150 24.15 -10.95 -2.20
N HIS A 151 23.72 -9.69 -2.08
CA HIS A 151 23.05 -9.18 -0.87
C HIS A 151 21.53 -9.15 -1.07
N ARG A 152 20.81 -9.91 -0.26
CA ARG A 152 19.36 -10.07 -0.34
C ARG A 152 18.76 -9.78 1.03
N VAL A 153 18.32 -8.54 1.18
CA VAL A 153 17.70 -8.03 2.42
C VAL A 153 16.19 -8.07 2.24
N GLY A 154 15.42 -8.45 3.24
CA GLY A 154 13.97 -8.39 3.05
C GLY A 154 13.17 -9.09 4.15
N LEU A 155 11.86 -9.10 3.97
CA LEU A 155 10.90 -9.58 4.97
C LEU A 155 10.92 -11.10 5.10
N ASP A 156 11.04 -11.59 6.33
CA ASP A 156 10.95 -13.01 6.67
C ASP A 156 9.70 -13.31 7.49
N SER A 157 8.64 -13.72 6.83
CA SER A 157 7.39 -14.15 7.47
C SER A 157 7.42 -15.67 7.70
N GLY A 158 7.71 -16.09 8.92
CA GLY A 158 7.68 -17.49 9.31
C GLY A 158 8.66 -18.40 8.55
N GLY A 159 9.81 -17.87 8.10
CA GLY A 159 10.82 -18.61 7.34
C GLY A 159 10.71 -18.50 5.83
N ARG A 160 9.68 -17.82 5.30
CA ARG A 160 9.48 -17.66 3.85
C ARG A 160 10.59 -16.85 3.16
N GLY A 161 11.38 -16.07 3.92
CA GLY A 161 12.60 -15.43 3.48
C GLY A 161 13.84 -16.33 3.47
N PHE A 162 13.69 -17.63 3.23
CA PHE A 162 14.75 -18.65 3.38
C PHE A 162 16.01 -18.38 2.57
N SER A 163 15.90 -17.72 1.42
CA SER A 163 17.03 -17.39 0.53
C SER A 163 17.67 -16.02 0.81
N LEU A 164 17.11 -15.25 1.76
CA LEU A 164 17.64 -13.94 2.12
C LEU A 164 18.97 -14.07 2.88
N THR A 165 19.88 -13.12 2.64
CA THR A 165 21.13 -12.99 3.39
C THR A 165 20.95 -12.23 4.68
N VAL A 166 20.02 -11.26 4.68
CA VAL A 166 19.60 -10.47 5.85
C VAL A 166 18.08 -10.55 5.95
N PRO A 167 17.54 -11.56 6.63
CA PRO A 167 16.10 -11.70 6.87
C PRO A 167 15.65 -10.76 7.99
N VAL A 168 14.61 -9.97 7.73
CA VAL A 168 13.98 -9.06 8.69
C VAL A 168 12.67 -9.69 9.16
N PRO A 169 12.50 -10.00 10.45
CA PRO A 169 11.29 -10.60 10.96
C PRO A 169 10.07 -9.69 10.75
N VAL A 170 8.97 -10.28 10.32
CA VAL A 170 7.69 -9.56 10.24
C VAL A 170 7.00 -9.64 11.59
N ASN A 171 6.73 -8.50 12.18
CA ASN A 171 6.01 -8.33 13.45
C ASN A 171 4.80 -7.39 13.24
N MET A 172 4.00 -7.16 14.30
CA MET A 172 2.88 -6.21 14.31
C MET A 172 3.40 -4.78 14.31
N LYS A 173 3.60 -4.24 13.10
CA LYS A 173 4.13 -2.91 12.85
C LYS A 173 3.53 -2.37 11.56
N HIS A 174 3.49 -1.06 11.41
CA HIS A 174 3.04 -0.44 10.17
C HIS A 174 3.89 -0.91 8.99
N GLU A 175 3.26 -1.19 7.85
CA GLU A 175 3.93 -1.80 6.68
C GLU A 175 5.09 -0.95 6.15
N ALA A 176 4.95 0.38 6.13
CA ALA A 176 6.03 1.29 5.76
C ALA A 176 7.23 1.19 6.72
N GLU A 177 6.97 1.03 8.02
CA GLU A 177 8.03 0.84 9.02
C GLU A 177 8.76 -0.50 8.84
N LEU A 178 8.01 -1.58 8.50
CA LEU A 178 8.63 -2.87 8.18
C LEU A 178 9.55 -2.77 6.95
N TYR A 179 9.19 -1.96 5.97
CA TYR A 179 10.07 -1.73 4.82
C TYR A 179 11.31 -0.93 5.21
N LEU A 180 11.20 0.07 6.07
CA LEU A 180 12.33 0.83 6.61
C LEU A 180 13.25 -0.05 7.49
N ASP A 181 12.69 -0.99 8.26
CA ASP A 181 13.48 -1.95 9.05
C ASP A 181 14.45 -2.76 8.16
N THR A 182 14.14 -2.96 6.87
CA THR A 182 15.07 -3.63 5.95
C THR A 182 16.33 -2.80 5.69
N ALA A 183 16.23 -1.47 5.64
CA ALA A 183 17.38 -0.58 5.52
C ALA A 183 18.18 -0.53 6.83
N GLN A 184 17.49 -0.42 7.98
CA GLN A 184 18.13 -0.44 9.30
C GLN A 184 18.90 -1.73 9.55
N ALA A 185 18.39 -2.88 9.09
CA ALA A 185 19.05 -4.17 9.23
C ALA A 185 20.42 -4.27 8.55
N VAL A 186 20.75 -3.35 7.66
CA VAL A 186 22.06 -3.24 7.00
C VAL A 186 22.83 -1.97 7.42
N GLY A 187 22.41 -1.33 8.50
CA GLY A 187 23.11 -0.19 9.10
C GLY A 187 22.82 1.16 8.45
N ILE A 188 21.77 1.27 7.63
CA ILE A 188 21.33 2.54 7.06
C ILE A 188 20.46 3.26 8.10
N GLU A 189 20.85 4.47 8.46
CA GLU A 189 20.04 5.34 9.32
C GLU A 189 18.82 5.82 8.54
N VAL A 190 17.63 5.65 9.15
CA VAL A 190 16.37 6.09 8.58
C VAL A 190 15.68 7.03 9.55
N GLU A 191 15.44 8.23 9.12
CA GLU A 191 14.37 9.07 9.66
C GLU A 191 13.04 8.50 9.13
N ARG A 192 11.91 8.92 9.65
CA ARG A 192 10.58 8.52 9.16
C ARG A 192 10.16 9.38 7.95
N PRO A 193 10.58 9.05 6.70
CA PRO A 193 10.19 9.84 5.52
C PRO A 193 8.70 9.69 5.28
N ALA A 194 8.08 10.73 4.70
CA ALA A 194 6.69 10.65 4.25
C ALA A 194 6.53 9.69 3.06
N LEU A 195 5.29 9.30 2.77
CA LEU A 195 4.96 8.71 1.48
C LEU A 195 5.13 9.77 0.39
N GLU A 196 5.52 9.34 -0.81
CA GLU A 196 5.79 10.22 -1.92
C GLU A 196 5.11 9.76 -3.21
N PHE A 197 4.48 10.71 -3.89
CA PHE A 197 4.02 10.56 -5.26
C PHE A 197 4.16 11.88 -6.01
N TYR A 198 4.55 11.85 -7.27
CA TYR A 198 4.91 13.03 -8.04
C TYR A 198 4.07 13.13 -9.33
N PRO A 199 2.91 13.81 -9.32
CA PRO A 199 2.16 14.08 -10.55
C PRO A 199 2.98 14.92 -11.53
N ARG A 200 2.84 14.63 -12.83
CA ARG A 200 3.50 15.43 -13.90
C ARG A 200 2.87 16.82 -14.01
N PRO A 201 3.59 17.84 -14.49
CA PRO A 201 3.04 19.20 -14.67
C PRO A 201 1.74 19.23 -15.46
N GLN A 202 1.63 18.45 -16.54
CA GLN A 202 0.43 18.38 -17.37
C GLN A 202 -0.78 17.78 -16.61
N GLN A 203 -0.52 16.86 -15.68
CA GLN A 203 -1.57 16.26 -14.84
C GLN A 203 -2.07 17.27 -13.80
N ARG A 204 -1.17 18.07 -13.22
CA ARG A 204 -1.53 19.19 -12.32
C ARG A 204 -2.33 20.27 -13.03
N GLU A 205 -1.93 20.63 -14.27
CA GLU A 205 -2.68 21.59 -15.09
C GLU A 205 -4.10 21.07 -15.37
N ARG A 206 -4.24 19.81 -15.77
CA ARG A 206 -5.56 19.19 -15.97
C ARG A 206 -6.40 19.17 -14.70
N ALA A 207 -5.82 18.83 -13.55
CA ALA A 207 -6.51 18.87 -12.26
C ALA A 207 -6.97 20.29 -11.92
N HIS A 208 -6.16 21.31 -12.18
CA HIS A 208 -6.54 22.71 -12.00
C HIS A 208 -7.77 23.09 -12.85
N LEU A 209 -7.79 22.70 -14.12
CA LEU A 209 -8.94 22.96 -15.02
C LEU A 209 -10.23 22.24 -14.57
N LEU A 210 -10.10 21.07 -13.94
CA LEU A 210 -11.25 20.29 -13.45
C LEU A 210 -11.80 20.83 -12.12
N LEU A 211 -10.95 21.44 -11.29
CA LEU A 211 -11.22 21.76 -9.89
C LEU A 211 -11.27 23.26 -9.57
N ASP A 212 -11.60 24.11 -10.56
CA ASP A 212 -11.91 25.52 -10.31
C ASP A 212 -13.28 25.62 -9.61
N LYS A 213 -13.33 25.25 -8.32
CA LYS A 213 -14.53 25.08 -7.49
C LYS A 213 -14.35 25.64 -6.10
N ALA A 214 -15.47 25.76 -5.39
CA ALA A 214 -15.50 26.24 -4.00
C ALA A 214 -14.82 25.25 -3.04
N HIS A 215 -14.05 25.79 -2.09
CA HIS A 215 -13.47 25.07 -0.96
C HIS A 215 -14.43 25.00 0.24
N PRO A 216 -14.33 23.95 1.08
CA PRO A 216 -13.34 22.87 0.96
C PRO A 216 -13.64 21.92 -0.21
N LEU A 217 -12.56 21.45 -0.89
CA LEU A 217 -12.61 20.38 -1.87
C LEU A 217 -12.43 19.03 -1.17
N VAL A 218 -13.47 18.21 -1.13
CA VAL A 218 -13.44 16.90 -0.49
C VAL A 218 -13.53 15.79 -1.54
N ALA A 219 -12.44 15.06 -1.72
CA ALA A 219 -12.45 13.85 -2.54
C ALA A 219 -13.14 12.70 -1.77
N ILE A 220 -14.03 11.96 -2.45
CA ILE A 220 -14.63 10.74 -1.91
C ILE A 220 -14.29 9.57 -2.83
N HIS A 221 -13.62 8.55 -2.27
CA HIS A 221 -13.30 7.31 -2.96
C HIS A 221 -14.07 6.13 -2.32
N PRO A 222 -15.31 5.86 -2.76
CA PRO A 222 -16.18 4.87 -2.13
C PRO A 222 -15.87 3.43 -2.53
N ALA A 223 -15.04 3.23 -3.55
CA ALA A 223 -14.65 1.92 -4.05
C ALA A 223 -13.55 1.26 -3.20
N GLY A 224 -12.99 0.18 -3.69
CA GLY A 224 -11.88 -0.55 -3.08
C GLY A 224 -12.08 -2.06 -3.01
N GLY A 225 -11.14 -2.74 -2.33
CA GLY A 225 -11.17 -4.19 -2.19
C GLY A 225 -10.81 -4.96 -3.46
N ARG A 226 -10.29 -4.31 -4.52
CA ARG A 226 -9.85 -4.96 -5.75
C ARG A 226 -8.36 -4.82 -5.93
N ASN A 227 -7.66 -5.95 -5.94
CA ASN A 227 -6.24 -6.07 -6.30
C ASN A 227 -6.07 -7.25 -7.27
N PRO A 228 -4.96 -7.34 -8.01
CA PRO A 228 -4.69 -8.52 -8.84
C PRO A 228 -4.81 -9.82 -8.04
N GLY A 229 -5.78 -10.67 -8.42
CA GLY A 229 -6.04 -11.95 -7.75
C GLY A 229 -6.83 -11.88 -6.44
N MET A 230 -7.34 -10.71 -6.05
CA MET A 230 -8.17 -10.55 -4.86
C MET A 230 -9.35 -9.59 -5.11
N TYR A 231 -10.54 -9.99 -4.65
CA TYR A 231 -11.73 -9.14 -4.61
C TYR A 231 -12.39 -9.25 -3.23
N LEU A 232 -12.44 -8.15 -2.47
CA LEU A 232 -12.89 -8.12 -1.09
C LEU A 232 -13.84 -6.93 -0.87
N PRO A 233 -15.14 -7.05 -1.26
CA PRO A 233 -16.12 -5.98 -1.11
C PRO A 233 -16.41 -5.61 0.36
N ALA A 234 -16.12 -6.50 1.32
CA ALA A 234 -16.20 -6.22 2.77
C ALA A 234 -15.32 -5.02 3.23
N LYS A 235 -14.44 -4.53 2.38
CA LYS A 235 -13.69 -3.27 2.60
C LYS A 235 -14.46 -2.01 2.22
N ARG A 236 -15.71 -2.11 1.74
CA ARG A 236 -16.48 -0.96 1.26
C ARG A 236 -17.50 -0.53 2.29
N TRP A 237 -17.41 0.71 2.74
CA TRP A 237 -18.43 1.33 3.55
C TRP A 237 -19.71 1.54 2.71
N PRO A 238 -20.92 1.43 3.31
CA PRO A 238 -22.16 1.53 2.56
C PRO A 238 -22.29 2.83 1.77
N PRO A 239 -22.73 2.80 0.49
CA PRO A 239 -22.79 3.99 -0.38
C PRO A 239 -23.74 5.07 0.14
N GLU A 240 -24.84 4.70 0.80
CA GLU A 240 -25.77 5.64 1.44
C GLU A 240 -25.11 6.48 2.53
N ARG A 241 -24.12 5.94 3.22
CA ARG A 241 -23.41 6.66 4.27
C ARG A 241 -22.41 7.66 3.69
N PHE A 242 -21.73 7.29 2.60
CA PHE A 242 -20.90 8.24 1.82
C PHE A 242 -21.78 9.40 1.30
N ALA A 243 -22.97 9.10 0.78
CA ALA A 243 -23.89 10.09 0.26
C ALA A 243 -24.31 11.11 1.33
N VAL A 244 -24.63 10.66 2.54
CA VAL A 244 -24.98 11.56 3.66
C VAL A 244 -23.83 12.48 4.05
N VAL A 245 -22.59 11.95 4.13
CA VAL A 245 -21.41 12.78 4.44
C VAL A 245 -21.14 13.77 3.31
N ALA A 246 -21.27 13.33 2.06
CA ALA A 246 -21.11 14.18 0.87
C ALA A 246 -22.10 15.36 0.88
N ASP A 247 -23.38 15.10 1.14
CA ASP A 247 -24.38 16.15 1.25
C ASP A 247 -24.08 17.13 2.38
N ARG A 248 -23.61 16.64 3.53
CA ARG A 248 -23.20 17.51 4.66
C ARG A 248 -22.01 18.41 4.29
N VAL A 249 -21.04 17.93 3.51
CA VAL A 249 -19.94 18.76 2.99
C VAL A 249 -20.48 19.91 2.15
N ILE A 250 -21.42 19.63 1.23
CA ILE A 250 -21.98 20.63 0.35
C ILE A 250 -22.87 21.61 1.11
N GLU A 251 -23.78 21.11 1.95
CA GLU A 251 -24.81 21.93 2.61
C GLU A 251 -24.25 22.72 3.81
N SER A 252 -23.44 22.08 4.65
CA SER A 252 -22.96 22.68 5.90
C SER A 252 -21.66 23.45 5.73
N LEU A 253 -20.76 23.00 4.86
CA LEU A 253 -19.45 23.62 4.64
C LEU A 253 -19.39 24.45 3.33
N ARG A 254 -20.45 24.40 2.50
CA ARG A 254 -20.48 25.00 1.16
C ARG A 254 -19.30 24.53 0.29
N GLY A 255 -18.83 23.33 0.55
CA GLY A 255 -17.72 22.73 -0.15
C GLY A 255 -18.12 22.04 -1.46
N THR A 256 -17.13 21.55 -2.17
CA THR A 256 -17.31 20.74 -3.37
C THR A 256 -16.91 19.30 -3.07
N VAL A 257 -17.76 18.34 -3.46
CA VAL A 257 -17.47 16.91 -3.40
C VAL A 257 -16.99 16.41 -4.76
N VAL A 258 -15.86 15.70 -4.77
CA VAL A 258 -15.29 15.08 -5.97
C VAL A 258 -15.33 13.56 -5.79
N LEU A 259 -16.16 12.86 -6.56
CA LEU A 259 -16.16 11.40 -6.56
C LEU A 259 -14.99 10.87 -7.40
N LEU A 260 -14.23 9.95 -6.81
CA LEU A 260 -13.08 9.28 -7.42
C LEU A 260 -13.27 7.77 -7.46
N GLY A 261 -12.69 7.14 -8.45
CA GLY A 261 -12.62 5.70 -8.64
C GLY A 261 -11.86 5.37 -9.91
N GLY A 262 -11.32 4.16 -9.98
CA GLY A 262 -10.68 3.65 -11.19
C GLY A 262 -11.70 3.08 -12.20
N PRO A 263 -11.22 2.65 -13.38
CA PRO A 263 -12.05 1.90 -14.32
C PRO A 263 -12.65 0.64 -13.66
N GLY A 264 -13.97 0.49 -13.75
CA GLY A 264 -14.75 -0.58 -13.14
C GLY A 264 -15.30 -0.25 -11.73
N ASP A 265 -15.13 0.98 -11.24
CA ASP A 265 -15.72 1.47 -10.00
C ASP A 265 -16.98 2.34 -10.24
N GLU A 266 -17.38 2.52 -11.50
CA GLU A 266 -18.49 3.39 -11.92
C GLU A 266 -19.81 3.02 -11.22
N ALA A 267 -20.09 1.73 -11.07
CA ALA A 267 -21.32 1.26 -10.39
C ALA A 267 -21.32 1.63 -8.88
N VAL A 268 -20.16 1.64 -8.23
CA VAL A 268 -20.05 2.01 -6.81
C VAL A 268 -20.23 3.52 -6.65
N ALA A 269 -19.62 4.32 -7.50
CA ALA A 269 -19.78 5.77 -7.50
C ALA A 269 -21.23 6.18 -7.83
N ALA A 270 -21.84 5.53 -8.82
CA ALA A 270 -23.25 5.74 -9.17
C ALA A 270 -24.17 5.45 -7.98
N ALA A 271 -23.91 4.36 -7.24
CA ALA A 271 -24.69 4.02 -6.05
C ALA A 271 -24.60 5.09 -4.93
N VAL A 272 -23.49 5.80 -4.81
CA VAL A 272 -23.36 6.97 -3.92
C VAL A 272 -24.16 8.15 -4.48
N LYS A 273 -23.91 8.50 -5.75
CA LYS A 273 -24.53 9.64 -6.42
C LYS A 273 -26.05 9.55 -6.44
N GLU A 274 -26.64 8.38 -6.70
CA GLU A 274 -28.10 8.16 -6.68
C GLU A 274 -28.75 8.40 -5.29
N ARG A 275 -27.96 8.35 -4.23
CA ARG A 275 -28.41 8.56 -2.85
C ARG A 275 -28.12 9.96 -2.33
N MET A 276 -27.34 10.74 -3.06
CA MET A 276 -27.07 12.15 -2.75
C MET A 276 -28.26 13.03 -3.15
N ARG A 277 -28.48 14.09 -2.40
CA ARG A 277 -29.42 15.18 -2.73
C ARG A 277 -28.78 16.25 -3.60
N ASN A 278 -27.47 16.36 -3.51
CA ASN A 278 -26.67 17.35 -4.21
C ASN A 278 -25.80 16.69 -5.28
N GLU A 279 -25.50 17.40 -6.35
CA GLU A 279 -24.70 16.87 -7.47
C GLU A 279 -23.20 17.00 -7.16
N PRO A 280 -22.43 15.89 -7.07
CA PRO A 280 -20.99 15.92 -6.94
C PRO A 280 -20.30 16.09 -8.32
N LEU A 281 -19.05 16.51 -8.30
CA LEU A 281 -18.17 16.38 -9.49
C LEU A 281 -17.72 14.91 -9.60
N ASP A 282 -18.28 14.19 -10.56
CA ASP A 282 -17.95 12.76 -10.76
C ASP A 282 -16.82 12.60 -11.78
N LEU A 283 -15.65 12.17 -11.29
CA LEU A 283 -14.44 11.87 -12.09
C LEU A 283 -14.12 10.35 -12.11
N THR A 284 -15.05 9.51 -11.67
CA THR A 284 -14.87 8.05 -11.62
C THR A 284 -14.60 7.45 -13.01
N GLY A 285 -13.59 6.62 -13.13
CA GLY A 285 -13.19 5.96 -14.38
C GLY A 285 -12.54 6.88 -15.41
N ARG A 286 -12.39 8.19 -15.14
CA ARG A 286 -11.92 9.18 -16.11
C ARG A 286 -10.47 9.60 -15.94
N LEU A 287 -9.82 9.17 -14.86
CA LEU A 287 -8.48 9.62 -14.49
C LEU A 287 -7.49 8.46 -14.49
N THR A 288 -6.28 8.72 -14.92
CA THR A 288 -5.11 7.89 -14.67
C THR A 288 -4.63 8.06 -13.22
N TRP A 289 -3.78 7.17 -12.72
CA TRP A 289 -3.19 7.31 -11.38
C TRP A 289 -2.49 8.66 -11.17
N GLY A 290 -1.77 9.15 -12.19
CA GLY A 290 -1.11 10.44 -12.12
C GLY A 290 -2.07 11.62 -12.04
N GLU A 291 -3.18 11.57 -12.78
CA GLU A 291 -4.24 12.59 -12.73
C GLU A 291 -5.03 12.49 -11.41
N THR A 292 -5.29 11.27 -10.93
CA THR A 292 -5.91 11.07 -9.60
C THR A 292 -5.04 11.68 -8.50
N GLY A 293 -3.72 11.45 -8.55
CA GLY A 293 -2.79 12.08 -7.61
C GLY A 293 -2.80 13.61 -7.70
N ALA A 294 -2.84 14.17 -8.91
CA ALA A 294 -2.92 15.62 -9.10
C ALA A 294 -4.25 16.23 -8.62
N VAL A 295 -5.36 15.50 -8.79
CA VAL A 295 -6.67 15.90 -8.24
C VAL A 295 -6.64 15.85 -6.71
N LEU A 296 -6.14 14.77 -6.13
CA LEU A 296 -5.99 14.63 -4.69
C LEU A 296 -5.09 15.73 -4.09
N GLU A 297 -3.96 16.07 -4.73
CA GLU A 297 -3.06 17.15 -4.31
C GLU A 297 -3.77 18.52 -4.17
N LYS A 298 -4.89 18.72 -4.87
CA LYS A 298 -5.73 19.93 -4.80
C LYS A 298 -6.86 19.85 -3.78
N CYS A 299 -7.16 18.66 -3.30
CA CYS A 299 -8.24 18.46 -2.33
C CYS A 299 -7.76 18.78 -0.91
N ASP A 300 -8.66 19.35 -0.12
CA ASP A 300 -8.41 19.64 1.29
C ASP A 300 -8.52 18.37 2.15
N LEU A 301 -9.25 17.35 1.67
CA LEU A 301 -9.44 16.08 2.36
C LEU A 301 -9.79 14.97 1.36
N CYS A 302 -9.40 13.74 1.68
CA CYS A 302 -9.92 12.54 1.04
C CYS A 302 -10.67 11.68 2.07
N LEU A 303 -11.95 11.38 1.80
CA LEU A 303 -12.73 10.37 2.54
C LEU A 303 -12.80 9.09 1.71
N GLY A 304 -12.46 7.95 2.30
CA GLY A 304 -12.53 6.69 1.57
C GLY A 304 -12.29 5.46 2.43
N ASN A 305 -12.30 4.31 1.77
CA ASN A 305 -12.00 3.03 2.39
C ASN A 305 -10.48 2.77 2.41
N ASP A 306 -10.05 1.71 3.11
CA ASP A 306 -8.67 1.17 3.02
C ASP A 306 -8.36 0.70 1.58
N THR A 307 -7.72 1.57 0.81
CA THR A 307 -7.42 1.37 -0.61
C THR A 307 -6.10 2.02 -1.03
N GLY A 308 -5.62 1.68 -2.24
CA GLY A 308 -4.47 2.36 -2.83
C GLY A 308 -4.67 3.87 -3.04
N ALA A 309 -5.91 4.32 -3.27
CA ALA A 309 -6.22 5.75 -3.41
C ALA A 309 -6.06 6.52 -2.10
N MET A 310 -6.35 5.90 -0.97
CA MET A 310 -6.10 6.46 0.37
C MET A 310 -4.59 6.72 0.56
N HIS A 311 -3.73 5.75 0.26
CA HIS A 311 -2.29 5.93 0.34
C HIS A 311 -1.77 6.95 -0.68
N LEU A 312 -2.39 7.04 -1.87
CA LEU A 312 -2.06 8.05 -2.87
C LEU A 312 -2.36 9.46 -2.36
N ALA A 313 -3.51 9.65 -1.69
CA ALA A 313 -3.85 10.93 -1.07
C ALA A 313 -2.78 11.36 -0.04
N VAL A 314 -2.39 10.45 0.86
CA VAL A 314 -1.30 10.71 1.82
C VAL A 314 0.01 11.05 1.09
N ALA A 315 0.34 10.31 0.02
CA ALA A 315 1.59 10.48 -0.72
C ALA A 315 1.70 11.82 -1.47
N VAL A 316 0.58 12.46 -1.79
CA VAL A 316 0.55 13.83 -2.36
C VAL A 316 0.33 14.92 -1.30
N GLY A 317 0.28 14.53 -0.03
CA GLY A 317 0.14 15.46 1.08
C GLY A 317 -1.31 15.82 1.46
N THR A 318 -2.31 15.13 0.93
CA THR A 318 -3.72 15.33 1.28
C THR A 318 -4.09 14.45 2.47
N PRO A 319 -4.58 15.02 3.59
CA PRO A 319 -5.01 14.24 4.72
C PRO A 319 -6.25 13.41 4.40
N VAL A 320 -6.41 12.32 5.13
CA VAL A 320 -7.43 11.32 4.86
C VAL A 320 -8.30 11.05 6.08
N VAL A 321 -9.60 10.87 5.87
CA VAL A 321 -10.47 10.11 6.77
C VAL A 321 -10.67 8.73 6.12
N ALA A 322 -10.04 7.72 6.68
CA ALA A 322 -10.04 6.36 6.15
C ALA A 322 -10.97 5.45 6.97
N ILE A 323 -11.87 4.75 6.30
CA ILE A 323 -12.81 3.83 6.94
C ILE A 323 -12.29 2.41 6.73
N PHE A 324 -12.02 1.73 7.86
CA PHE A 324 -11.46 0.40 7.90
C PHE A 324 -12.52 -0.63 8.30
N GLY A 325 -12.50 -1.75 7.60
CA GLY A 325 -13.31 -2.92 7.93
C GLY A 325 -12.42 -4.07 8.39
N PRO A 326 -12.18 -5.07 7.50
CA PRO A 326 -11.45 -6.29 7.84
C PRO A 326 -9.92 -6.13 7.89
N SER A 327 -9.39 -4.96 7.61
CA SER A 327 -7.94 -4.66 7.71
C SER A 327 -7.63 -3.85 8.95
N ASP A 328 -6.44 -4.03 9.48
CA ASP A 328 -5.96 -3.36 10.69
C ASP A 328 -5.25 -2.05 10.31
N PRO A 329 -5.75 -0.87 10.74
CA PRO A 329 -5.12 0.41 10.46
C PRO A 329 -3.76 0.60 11.12
N ARG A 330 -3.41 -0.18 12.15
CA ARG A 330 -2.06 -0.18 12.73
C ARG A 330 -1.01 -0.69 11.75
N ILE A 331 -1.44 -1.52 10.76
CA ILE A 331 -0.58 -2.10 9.71
C ILE A 331 -0.69 -1.30 8.41
N TYR A 332 -1.91 -0.92 8.01
CA TYR A 332 -2.20 -0.33 6.70
C TYR A 332 -2.86 1.05 6.78
N GLY A 333 -2.81 1.74 7.92
CA GLY A 333 -3.40 3.06 8.09
C GLY A 333 -2.74 4.15 7.24
N PRO A 334 -3.29 5.34 7.21
CA PRO A 334 -2.62 6.51 6.67
C PRO A 334 -1.27 6.73 7.38
N TYR A 335 -0.21 6.90 6.60
CA TYR A 335 1.15 7.08 7.15
C TYR A 335 1.49 8.57 7.31
N ASP A 336 0.68 9.27 8.06
CA ASP A 336 0.89 10.66 8.47
C ASP A 336 0.18 10.94 9.81
N ASP A 337 0.42 12.15 10.37
CA ASP A 337 -0.16 12.55 11.66
C ASP A 337 -1.41 13.45 11.51
N ARG A 338 -1.84 13.75 10.27
CA ARG A 338 -2.99 14.62 9.97
C ARG A 338 -4.25 13.83 9.67
N SER A 339 -4.09 12.59 9.25
CA SER A 339 -5.16 11.69 8.86
C SER A 339 -5.83 11.00 10.05
N VAL A 340 -7.01 10.45 9.82
CA VAL A 340 -7.80 9.70 10.80
C VAL A 340 -8.21 8.37 10.21
N ALA A 341 -7.94 7.29 10.93
CA ALA A 341 -8.49 5.97 10.63
C ALA A 341 -9.67 5.66 11.57
N LEU A 342 -10.82 5.37 11.00
CA LEU A 342 -12.02 4.92 11.70
C LEU A 342 -12.13 3.41 11.58
N TRP A 343 -12.09 2.71 12.71
CA TRP A 343 -12.07 1.25 12.74
C TRP A 343 -12.81 0.72 13.96
N LYS A 344 -13.62 -0.32 13.77
CA LYS A 344 -14.38 -1.02 14.81
C LYS A 344 -13.99 -2.51 14.90
N GLY A 345 -12.88 -2.89 14.27
CA GLY A 345 -12.38 -4.25 14.35
C GLY A 345 -11.81 -4.57 15.73
N SER A 346 -11.71 -5.87 16.01
CA SER A 346 -11.04 -6.39 17.20
C SER A 346 -9.55 -6.64 16.92
N GLU A 347 -8.75 -6.73 17.98
CA GLU A 347 -7.31 -7.05 17.86
C GLU A 347 -7.00 -8.44 17.26
N SER A 348 -8.00 -9.31 17.20
CA SER A 348 -7.92 -10.71 16.73
C SER A 348 -8.50 -10.92 15.34
N LEU A 349 -8.30 -10.01 14.40
CA LEU A 349 -8.77 -10.19 13.02
C LEU A 349 -8.02 -11.31 12.31
N PRO A 350 -8.74 -12.17 11.54
CA PRO A 350 -8.10 -13.18 10.69
C PRO A 350 -7.26 -12.50 9.60
N PRO A 351 -6.26 -13.20 9.01
CA PRO A 351 -5.54 -12.70 7.85
C PRO A 351 -6.50 -12.28 6.73
N LEU A 352 -6.23 -11.18 6.03
CA LEU A 352 -7.11 -10.61 4.99
C LEU A 352 -7.63 -11.63 3.97
N ARG A 353 -6.87 -12.70 3.68
CA ARG A 353 -7.27 -13.79 2.77
C ARG A 353 -8.33 -14.74 3.36
N GLN A 354 -8.59 -14.66 4.66
CA GLN A 354 -9.54 -15.52 5.38
C GLN A 354 -10.77 -14.73 5.84
N VAL A 355 -10.79 -13.42 5.59
CA VAL A 355 -11.93 -12.57 5.89
C VAL A 355 -13.12 -13.00 5.03
N LYS A 356 -14.24 -13.27 5.69
CA LYS A 356 -15.50 -13.61 5.04
C LYS A 356 -16.30 -12.35 4.74
N PRO A 357 -17.19 -12.39 3.71
CA PRO A 357 -18.05 -11.24 3.39
C PRO A 357 -18.91 -10.73 4.58
N GLU A 358 -19.26 -11.64 5.50
CA GLU A 358 -20.02 -11.34 6.71
C GLU A 358 -19.19 -10.70 7.83
N ASP A 359 -17.87 -10.62 7.73
CA ASP A 359 -17.01 -9.88 8.69
C ASP A 359 -17.14 -8.36 8.47
N THR A 360 -18.33 -7.84 8.72
CA THR A 360 -18.79 -6.48 8.35
C THR A 360 -18.48 -5.43 9.41
N SER A 361 -17.32 -5.48 10.06
CA SER A 361 -16.93 -4.47 11.05
C SER A 361 -16.94 -3.04 10.48
N ILE A 362 -16.83 -2.88 9.16
CA ILE A 362 -16.89 -1.57 8.50
C ILE A 362 -18.26 -0.88 8.65
N GLU A 363 -19.35 -1.67 8.71
CA GLU A 363 -20.70 -1.15 8.92
C GLU A 363 -20.93 -0.63 10.35
N ALA A 364 -20.08 -0.98 11.29
CA ALA A 364 -20.12 -0.44 12.65
C ALA A 364 -19.61 1.00 12.74
N VAL A 365 -18.88 1.50 11.74
CA VAL A 365 -18.50 2.92 11.64
C VAL A 365 -19.72 3.72 11.21
N THR A 366 -20.15 4.66 12.07
CA THR A 366 -21.35 5.49 11.84
C THR A 366 -21.06 6.69 10.94
N VAL A 367 -22.12 7.28 10.38
CA VAL A 367 -22.06 8.54 9.61
C VAL A 367 -21.57 9.68 10.50
N GLU A 368 -22.03 9.73 11.75
CA GLU A 368 -21.66 10.76 12.70
C GLU A 368 -20.16 10.74 13.01
N GLU A 369 -19.58 9.57 13.25
CA GLU A 369 -18.13 9.43 13.47
C GLU A 369 -17.33 9.88 12.24
N ALA A 370 -17.77 9.50 11.04
CA ALA A 370 -17.13 9.91 9.80
C ALA A 370 -17.22 11.43 9.59
N TRP A 371 -18.38 12.02 9.88
CA TRP A 371 -18.60 13.46 9.77
C TRP A 371 -17.76 14.26 10.77
N GLU A 372 -17.73 13.85 12.03
CA GLU A 372 -16.89 14.47 13.06
C GLU A 372 -15.40 14.40 12.70
N ALA A 373 -14.95 13.26 12.13
CA ALA A 373 -13.59 13.12 11.66
C ALA A 373 -13.27 14.07 10.48
N VAL A 374 -14.19 14.21 9.51
CA VAL A 374 -14.08 15.16 8.39
C VAL A 374 -13.95 16.59 8.91
N GLN A 375 -14.83 17.01 9.81
CA GLN A 375 -14.78 18.36 10.41
C GLN A 375 -13.47 18.61 11.16
N ARG A 376 -13.04 17.64 11.99
CA ARG A 376 -11.80 17.74 12.75
C ARG A 376 -10.57 17.90 11.87
N VAL A 377 -10.47 17.11 10.77
CA VAL A 377 -9.34 17.19 9.85
C VAL A 377 -9.31 18.52 9.11
N LEU A 378 -10.46 18.98 8.60
CA LEU A 378 -10.57 20.27 7.89
C LEU A 378 -10.27 21.46 8.82
N THR A 379 -10.72 21.43 10.07
CA THR A 379 -10.47 22.52 11.06
C THR A 379 -8.98 22.60 11.43
N LYS A 380 -8.29 21.48 11.59
CA LYS A 380 -6.84 21.46 11.86
C LYS A 380 -6.00 22.08 10.73
N GLN A 381 -6.47 21.99 9.50
CA GLN A 381 -5.79 22.63 8.35
C GLN A 381 -5.96 24.15 8.35
N SER A 382 -7.13 24.64 8.78
CA SER A 382 -7.43 26.06 8.84
C SER A 382 -6.68 26.79 9.97
N ASN A 383 -6.09 26.04 10.92
CA ASN A 383 -5.38 26.62 12.08
C ASN A 383 -4.06 25.85 12.37
N PRO A 384 -2.98 26.10 11.61
CA PRO A 384 -1.73 25.35 11.71
C PRO A 384 -0.92 25.60 13.02
N LEU A 385 -1.49 26.24 14.03
CA LEU A 385 -0.83 26.61 15.30
C LEU A 385 -1.23 25.68 16.48
N TYR A 386 -1.81 24.52 16.23
CA TYR A 386 -2.09 23.50 17.27
C TYR A 386 -1.48 22.15 16.91
#